data_acfe870e83b03a9e11346678d777780e
#
_entry.id   acfe870e83b03a9e11346678d777780e
#
_cell.length_a   1.000
_cell.length_b   1.000
_cell.length_c   1.000
_cell.angle_alpha   90.00
_cell.angle_beta   90.00
_cell.angle_gamma   90.00
#
_symmetry.space_group_name_H-M   'P 1'
#
loop_
_entity.id
_entity.type
_entity.pdbx_description
1 polymer ?
#
loop_
_entity_poly.entity_id
_entity_poly.type
_entity_poly.pdbx_seq_one_letter_code
_entity_poly.pdbx_strand_id
1 'polypeptide(L)'
;MLKQELLNRKLPPLKSQEEMIEILQREEYGYLPENDFEISVANEKIIERRFDKGNVFLSSVEFTLKNRNGSHTFPVYRLLHQDGGKHPVIICINFDKLVSNKYFPIEELSETEYDIITYCYTDITSDDGDFTTGIAPLVFPNGRQNATDCGKIGLWAFANMRVLDYVLTLDGTDPKNVAILGHSRLGKTALFTGMMDKRFGFVFSNNSGCSGAAIARGGSGLPDSEGNFAVEKPFRGETIEVITRVFPYWFCENYKKYAKQNYGTDFDQHYLLAAIAPRNVCVNTAELDYWADQKSEQLCCLAASQAWERLGLCGIEESDSYLKGGEKLFKGNIGVFMTPTMHFLSRHAWQGYMEFMRIHRHN
;
A
#
# COMPACT_ATOMS: atom_id res chain seq x y z
N MET A 1 -12.30 25.29 -0.11
CA MET A 1 -13.32 24.24 0.22
C MET A 1 -12.64 23.05 0.92
N LEU A 2 -11.64 22.39 0.33
CA LEU A 2 -10.89 21.29 0.94
C LEU A 2 -10.25 21.60 2.30
N LYS A 3 -9.53 22.73 2.40
CA LYS A 3 -8.88 23.16 3.65
C LYS A 3 -9.89 23.35 4.79
N GLN A 4 -11.09 23.88 4.50
CA GLN A 4 -12.13 24.04 5.51
C GLN A 4 -12.73 22.71 5.94
N GLU A 5 -12.94 21.77 5.01
CA GLU A 5 -13.43 20.44 5.36
C GLU A 5 -12.38 19.68 6.19
N LEU A 6 -11.10 19.79 5.86
CA LEU A 6 -10.03 19.21 6.65
C LEU A 6 -10.01 19.73 8.10
N LEU A 7 -10.18 21.04 8.28
CA LEU A 7 -10.28 21.64 9.62
C LEU A 7 -11.46 21.06 10.42
N ASN A 8 -12.60 20.84 9.75
CA ASN A 8 -13.78 20.24 10.39
C ASN A 8 -13.56 18.80 10.84
N ARG A 9 -12.60 18.08 10.25
CA ARG A 9 -12.25 16.71 10.64
C ARG A 9 -11.54 16.64 11.99
N LYS A 10 -10.99 17.74 12.51
CA LYS A 10 -10.31 17.84 13.81
C LYS A 10 -9.26 16.75 14.02
N LEU A 11 -8.39 16.60 13.03
CA LEU A 11 -7.33 15.60 13.07
C LEU A 11 -6.34 15.88 14.22
N PRO A 12 -5.76 14.85 14.86
CA PRO A 12 -4.67 15.05 15.79
C PRO A 12 -3.45 15.63 15.05
N PRO A 13 -2.65 16.48 15.71
CA PRO A 13 -1.47 17.06 15.09
C PRO A 13 -0.43 15.97 14.77
N LEU A 14 0.32 16.17 13.68
CA LEU A 14 1.44 15.28 13.36
C LEU A 14 2.48 15.29 14.48
N LYS A 15 2.93 14.11 14.85
CA LYS A 15 4.00 13.82 15.80
C LYS A 15 5.36 13.68 15.08
N SER A 16 6.39 13.25 15.78
CA SER A 16 7.62 12.78 15.13
C SER A 16 7.37 11.53 14.29
N GLN A 17 8.23 11.26 13.32
CA GLN A 17 8.09 10.08 12.46
C GLN A 17 8.08 8.79 13.30
N GLU A 18 8.99 8.69 14.26
CA GLU A 18 9.12 7.55 15.16
C GLU A 18 7.88 7.34 16.02
N GLU A 19 7.30 8.43 16.57
CA GLU A 19 6.07 8.34 17.37
C GLU A 19 4.87 7.90 16.53
N MET A 20 4.75 8.40 15.29
CA MET A 20 3.67 8.00 14.38
C MET A 20 3.78 6.52 14.01
N ILE A 21 4.98 6.04 13.69
CA ILE A 21 5.25 4.63 13.39
C ILE A 21 4.91 3.76 14.60
N GLU A 22 5.38 4.14 15.78
CA GLU A 22 5.12 3.41 17.03
C GLU A 22 3.62 3.30 17.35
N ILE A 23 2.88 4.40 17.18
CA ILE A 23 1.42 4.42 17.41
C ILE A 23 0.72 3.48 16.43
N LEU A 24 1.04 3.54 15.14
CA LEU A 24 0.39 2.73 14.12
C LEU A 24 0.70 1.23 14.28
N GLN A 25 1.92 0.88 14.69
CA GLN A 25 2.24 -0.51 15.00
C GLN A 25 1.50 -0.98 16.26
N ARG A 26 1.57 -0.22 17.34
CA ARG A 26 0.93 -0.64 18.61
C ARG A 26 -0.58 -0.71 18.51
N GLU A 27 -1.21 0.21 17.77
CA GLU A 27 -2.65 0.42 17.86
C GLU A 27 -3.45 -0.13 16.66
N GLU A 28 -2.81 -0.31 15.50
CA GLU A 28 -3.52 -0.66 14.28
C GLU A 28 -2.95 -1.91 13.59
N TYR A 29 -1.74 -1.82 13.04
CA TYR A 29 -1.21 -2.91 12.19
C TYR A 29 -0.56 -4.04 12.98
N GLY A 30 -0.07 -3.75 14.18
CA GLY A 30 0.77 -4.62 15.00
C GLY A 30 2.25 -4.50 14.66
N TYR A 31 3.11 -4.95 15.58
CA TYR A 31 4.55 -4.97 15.36
C TYR A 31 4.92 -6.04 14.34
N LEU A 32 5.77 -5.65 13.41
CA LEU A 32 6.33 -6.59 12.43
C LEU A 32 7.22 -7.62 13.14
N PRO A 33 7.34 -8.84 12.57
CA PRO A 33 8.26 -9.83 13.09
C PRO A 33 9.72 -9.36 12.99
N GLU A 34 10.56 -9.88 13.86
CA GLU A 34 12.00 -9.72 13.74
C GLU A 34 12.50 -10.30 12.42
N ASN A 35 13.54 -9.68 11.85
CA ASN A 35 14.13 -10.18 10.61
C ASN A 35 15.18 -11.25 10.90
N ASP A 36 14.75 -12.41 11.35
CA ASP A 36 15.57 -13.61 11.55
C ASP A 36 15.45 -14.64 10.41
N PHE A 37 15.00 -14.17 9.23
CA PHE A 37 14.75 -15.02 8.06
C PHE A 37 15.93 -15.05 7.10
N GLU A 38 16.31 -16.25 6.71
CA GLU A 38 17.14 -16.52 5.54
C GLU A 38 16.27 -16.50 4.27
N ILE A 39 16.80 -15.88 3.22
CA ILE A 39 16.16 -15.83 1.90
C ILE A 39 16.95 -16.72 0.94
N SER A 40 16.24 -17.55 0.20
CA SER A 40 16.82 -18.28 -0.95
C SER A 40 15.89 -18.18 -2.15
N VAL A 41 16.49 -18.10 -3.33
CA VAL A 41 15.79 -18.03 -4.62
C VAL A 41 16.33 -19.12 -5.51
N ALA A 42 15.43 -19.90 -6.07
CA ALA A 42 15.77 -21.08 -6.88
C ALA A 42 14.80 -21.25 -8.07
N ASN A 43 15.07 -22.23 -8.90
CA ASN A 43 14.17 -22.75 -9.94
C ASN A 43 13.62 -21.68 -10.87
N GLU A 44 14.53 -20.84 -11.42
CA GLU A 44 14.14 -19.86 -12.43
C GLU A 44 13.52 -20.54 -13.65
N LYS A 45 12.30 -20.11 -13.98
CA LYS A 45 11.57 -20.59 -15.15
C LYS A 45 11.21 -19.39 -16.04
N ILE A 46 11.71 -19.39 -17.26
CA ILE A 46 11.29 -18.42 -18.26
C ILE A 46 9.93 -18.84 -18.82
N ILE A 47 8.96 -17.93 -18.74
CA ILE A 47 7.57 -18.13 -19.15
C ILE A 47 7.36 -17.58 -20.56
N GLU A 48 7.85 -16.36 -20.82
CA GLU A 48 7.67 -15.68 -22.09
C GLU A 48 8.87 -14.77 -22.41
N ARG A 49 9.29 -14.73 -23.69
CA ARG A 49 10.46 -13.97 -24.18
C ARG A 49 10.14 -12.99 -25.31
N ARG A 50 8.88 -12.87 -25.70
CA ARG A 50 8.52 -12.13 -26.91
C ARG A 50 8.17 -10.66 -26.67
N PHE A 51 8.19 -10.21 -25.44
CA PHE A 51 7.88 -8.84 -25.10
C PHE A 51 8.97 -7.89 -25.60
N ASP A 52 8.59 -6.71 -25.98
CA ASP A 52 9.46 -5.66 -26.54
C ASP A 52 10.52 -6.25 -27.50
N LYS A 53 10.07 -6.96 -28.53
CA LYS A 53 10.95 -7.60 -29.54
C LYS A 53 12.00 -8.54 -28.98
N GLY A 54 11.77 -9.08 -27.81
CA GLY A 54 12.68 -9.99 -27.11
C GLY A 54 13.62 -9.31 -26.11
N ASN A 55 13.41 -8.04 -25.80
CA ASN A 55 14.20 -7.31 -24.82
C ASN A 55 13.67 -7.44 -23.39
N VAL A 56 12.41 -7.87 -23.22
CA VAL A 56 11.78 -8.04 -21.90
C VAL A 56 11.33 -9.49 -21.73
N PHE A 57 11.72 -10.10 -20.61
CA PHE A 57 11.38 -11.49 -20.28
C PHE A 57 10.45 -11.55 -19.09
N LEU A 58 9.39 -12.36 -19.22
CA LEU A 58 8.62 -12.84 -18.09
C LEU A 58 9.25 -14.13 -17.59
N SER A 59 9.61 -14.15 -16.33
CA SER A 59 10.09 -15.37 -15.64
C SER A 59 9.48 -15.49 -14.26
N SER A 60 9.58 -16.66 -13.67
CA SER A 60 9.26 -16.91 -12.26
C SER A 60 10.43 -17.55 -11.53
N VAL A 61 10.50 -17.33 -10.25
CA VAL A 61 11.42 -18.00 -9.33
C VAL A 61 10.64 -18.50 -8.12
N GLU A 62 11.15 -19.53 -7.48
CA GLU A 62 10.72 -19.97 -6.16
C GLU A 62 11.46 -19.15 -5.11
N PHE A 63 10.72 -18.33 -4.38
CA PHE A 63 11.23 -17.50 -3.30
C PHE A 63 10.92 -18.17 -1.97
N THR A 64 11.95 -18.48 -1.20
CA THR A 64 11.82 -19.19 0.08
C THR A 64 12.26 -18.30 1.24
N LEU A 65 11.39 -18.20 2.24
CA LEU A 65 11.69 -17.64 3.55
C LEU A 65 11.86 -18.77 4.54
N LYS A 66 12.97 -18.78 5.28
CA LYS A 66 13.29 -19.81 6.27
C LYS A 66 13.80 -19.17 7.55
N ASN A 67 13.33 -19.67 8.68
CA ASN A 67 13.87 -19.38 10.00
C ASN A 67 13.91 -20.65 10.86
N ARG A 68 14.19 -20.51 12.16
CA ARG A 68 14.23 -21.64 13.11
C ARG A 68 12.91 -22.42 13.20
N ASN A 69 11.77 -21.83 12.84
CA ASN A 69 10.44 -22.44 12.95
C ASN A 69 10.04 -23.19 11.66
N GLY A 70 10.83 -23.13 10.59
CA GLY A 70 10.58 -23.83 9.33
C GLY A 70 10.86 -22.98 8.10
N SER A 71 10.22 -23.32 6.99
CA SER A 71 10.35 -22.60 5.73
C SER A 71 9.02 -22.52 4.98
N HIS A 72 8.87 -21.47 4.19
CA HIS A 72 7.74 -21.28 3.28
C HIS A 72 8.25 -20.79 1.93
N THR A 73 7.75 -21.39 0.85
CA THR A 73 8.13 -21.06 -0.53
C THR A 73 6.92 -20.61 -1.31
N PHE A 74 7.08 -19.54 -2.08
CA PHE A 74 6.04 -19.00 -2.97
C PHE A 74 6.66 -18.51 -4.29
N PRO A 75 5.89 -18.49 -5.40
CA PRO A 75 6.38 -17.99 -6.67
C PRO A 75 6.47 -16.47 -6.68
N VAL A 76 7.57 -15.93 -7.18
CA VAL A 76 7.74 -14.54 -7.52
C VAL A 76 7.93 -14.42 -9.03
N TYR A 77 7.09 -13.64 -9.68
CA TYR A 77 7.15 -13.38 -11.11
C TYR A 77 7.91 -12.09 -11.38
N ARG A 78 8.69 -12.09 -12.46
CA ARG A 78 9.57 -10.99 -12.82
C ARG A 78 9.42 -10.68 -14.30
N LEU A 79 9.09 -9.45 -14.60
CA LEU A 79 9.10 -8.88 -15.94
C LEU A 79 10.33 -7.97 -16.00
N LEU A 80 11.42 -8.45 -16.59
CA LEU A 80 12.74 -7.81 -16.51
C LEU A 80 13.30 -7.52 -17.90
N HIS A 81 13.90 -6.34 -18.06
CA HIS A 81 14.70 -5.98 -19.21
C HIS A 81 15.99 -6.82 -19.28
N GLN A 82 16.45 -7.09 -20.51
CA GLN A 82 17.61 -7.91 -20.81
C GLN A 82 18.71 -7.13 -21.55
N ASP A 83 18.65 -5.81 -21.51
CA ASP A 83 19.56 -4.91 -22.21
C ASP A 83 20.86 -4.61 -21.45
N GLY A 84 21.01 -5.12 -20.22
CA GLY A 84 22.14 -4.89 -19.35
C GLY A 84 22.15 -3.52 -18.67
N GLY A 85 21.08 -2.73 -18.84
CA GLY A 85 20.85 -1.45 -18.17
C GLY A 85 20.35 -1.60 -16.73
N LYS A 86 20.22 -0.47 -16.04
CA LYS A 86 19.53 -0.38 -14.75
C LYS A 86 18.16 0.23 -14.95
N HIS A 87 17.14 -0.43 -14.42
CA HIS A 87 15.76 -0.05 -14.55
C HIS A 87 15.13 0.28 -13.19
N PRO A 88 14.26 1.30 -13.13
CA PRO A 88 13.41 1.50 -11.97
C PRO A 88 12.47 0.30 -11.80
N VAL A 89 12.22 -0.11 -10.55
CA VAL A 89 11.46 -1.33 -10.25
C VAL A 89 10.15 -1.00 -9.55
N ILE A 90 9.07 -1.65 -9.98
CA ILE A 90 7.80 -1.63 -9.25
C ILE A 90 7.51 -3.03 -8.72
N ILE A 91 7.51 -3.18 -7.40
CA ILE A 91 7.05 -4.39 -6.72
C ILE A 91 5.55 -4.25 -6.50
N CYS A 92 4.76 -5.13 -7.13
CA CYS A 92 3.30 -5.12 -7.04
C CYS A 92 2.80 -6.39 -6.34
N ILE A 93 2.34 -6.25 -5.09
CA ILE A 93 1.61 -7.34 -4.44
C ILE A 93 0.21 -7.46 -5.05
N ASN A 94 -0.17 -8.66 -5.52
CA ASN A 94 -1.31 -8.89 -6.39
C ASN A 94 -2.35 -9.81 -5.77
N PHE A 95 -3.59 -9.70 -6.26
CA PHE A 95 -4.71 -10.56 -5.87
C PHE A 95 -4.72 -11.92 -6.56
N ASP A 96 -4.14 -12.03 -7.75
CA ASP A 96 -4.25 -13.20 -8.60
C ASP A 96 -2.91 -13.95 -8.66
N LYS A 97 -2.99 -15.29 -8.64
CA LYS A 97 -1.83 -16.18 -8.81
C LYS A 97 -1.35 -16.27 -10.25
N LEU A 98 -2.24 -15.97 -11.19
CA LEU A 98 -1.90 -15.94 -12.61
C LEU A 98 -1.27 -14.60 -12.97
N VAL A 99 -0.16 -14.65 -13.68
CA VAL A 99 0.46 -13.48 -14.29
C VAL A 99 -0.13 -13.32 -15.70
N SER A 100 -0.53 -12.14 -16.05
CA SER A 100 -1.53 -11.77 -17.06
C SER A 100 -2.94 -11.97 -16.51
N ASN A 101 -3.35 -11.00 -15.72
CA ASN A 101 -4.69 -10.94 -15.19
C ASN A 101 -5.23 -9.51 -15.29
N LYS A 102 -6.47 -9.30 -14.89
CA LYS A 102 -7.13 -7.99 -15.02
C LYS A 102 -6.43 -6.84 -14.26
N TYR A 103 -5.68 -7.15 -13.20
CA TYR A 103 -4.92 -6.16 -12.41
C TYR A 103 -3.47 -5.97 -12.90
N PHE A 104 -2.99 -6.89 -13.76
CA PHE A 104 -1.62 -6.92 -14.24
C PHE A 104 -1.61 -7.00 -15.78
N PRO A 105 -1.70 -5.84 -16.47
CA PRO A 105 -1.75 -5.76 -17.92
C PRO A 105 -0.33 -5.96 -18.52
N ILE A 106 0.11 -7.19 -18.58
CA ILE A 106 1.50 -7.55 -18.83
C ILE A 106 2.03 -7.01 -20.18
N GLU A 107 1.20 -6.99 -21.22
CA GLU A 107 1.63 -6.49 -22.53
C GLU A 107 1.99 -5.01 -22.45
N GLU A 108 1.11 -4.20 -21.85
CA GLU A 108 1.37 -2.77 -21.69
C GLU A 108 2.54 -2.49 -20.73
N LEU A 109 2.69 -3.30 -19.68
CA LEU A 109 3.80 -3.15 -18.73
C LEU A 109 5.14 -3.51 -19.36
N SER A 110 5.16 -4.49 -20.25
CA SER A 110 6.38 -4.93 -20.96
C SER A 110 6.93 -3.91 -21.95
N GLU A 111 6.12 -2.93 -22.35
CA GLU A 111 6.51 -1.85 -23.27
C GLU A 111 7.03 -0.60 -22.53
N THR A 112 7.15 -0.69 -21.21
CA THR A 112 7.61 0.42 -20.34
C THR A 112 9.07 0.29 -19.97
N GLU A 113 9.66 1.33 -19.41
CA GLU A 113 11.03 1.36 -18.91
C GLU A 113 11.20 0.71 -17.52
N TYR A 114 10.14 0.16 -16.93
CA TYR A 114 10.11 -0.37 -15.57
C TYR A 114 10.26 -1.88 -15.55
N ASP A 115 11.12 -2.38 -14.68
CA ASP A 115 11.08 -3.77 -14.26
C ASP A 115 9.94 -3.98 -13.26
N ILE A 116 9.18 -5.05 -13.43
CA ILE A 116 8.04 -5.32 -12.58
C ILE A 116 8.21 -6.66 -11.86
N ILE A 117 8.05 -6.64 -10.54
CA ILE A 117 8.06 -7.83 -9.69
C ILE A 117 6.64 -8.02 -9.13
N THR A 118 6.10 -9.22 -9.25
CA THR A 118 4.76 -9.48 -8.71
C THR A 118 4.61 -10.88 -8.13
N TYR A 119 3.72 -11.01 -7.16
CA TYR A 119 3.36 -12.27 -6.49
C TYR A 119 1.99 -12.13 -5.83
N CYS A 120 1.34 -13.26 -5.60
CA CYS A 120 0.02 -13.27 -5.00
C CYS A 120 0.10 -13.21 -3.47
N TYR A 121 -0.67 -12.33 -2.85
CA TYR A 121 -0.71 -12.14 -1.41
C TYR A 121 -1.17 -13.39 -0.64
N THR A 122 -2.05 -14.22 -1.24
CA THR A 122 -2.50 -15.47 -0.62
C THR A 122 -1.48 -16.60 -0.69
N ASP A 123 -0.43 -16.45 -1.51
CA ASP A 123 0.71 -17.36 -1.49
C ASP A 123 1.66 -17.08 -0.31
N ILE A 124 1.60 -15.86 0.27
CA ILE A 124 2.33 -15.50 1.49
C ILE A 124 1.63 -16.06 2.72
N THR A 125 0.33 -15.81 2.86
CA THR A 125 -0.55 -16.38 3.90
C THR A 125 -2.01 -16.16 3.50
N SER A 126 -2.93 -17.01 3.97
CA SER A 126 -4.37 -16.91 3.65
C SER A 126 -4.97 -15.57 4.09
N ASP A 127 -6.03 -15.16 3.38
CA ASP A 127 -6.80 -13.95 3.70
C ASP A 127 -8.03 -14.29 4.56
N ASP A 128 -7.77 -14.85 5.71
CA ASP A 128 -8.76 -15.27 6.69
C ASP A 128 -8.16 -15.26 8.11
N GLY A 129 -8.93 -15.74 9.09
CA GLY A 129 -8.47 -15.84 10.48
C GLY A 129 -7.49 -16.97 10.78
N ASP A 130 -7.09 -17.76 9.79
CA ASP A 130 -6.14 -18.87 9.96
C ASP A 130 -4.68 -18.38 9.90
N PHE A 131 -4.00 -18.40 11.04
CA PHE A 131 -2.59 -18.08 11.19
C PHE A 131 -1.68 -19.33 11.18
N THR A 132 -2.17 -20.47 10.68
CA THR A 132 -1.38 -21.70 10.50
C THR A 132 -0.88 -21.90 9.07
N THR A 133 -1.16 -20.99 8.15
CA THR A 133 -0.81 -21.06 6.73
C THR A 133 0.32 -20.09 6.35
N GLY A 134 1.05 -20.44 5.30
CA GLY A 134 2.08 -19.58 4.71
C GLY A 134 3.21 -19.25 5.70
N ILE A 135 3.58 -17.98 5.77
CA ILE A 135 4.63 -17.51 6.70
C ILE A 135 4.12 -17.32 8.13
N ALA A 136 2.80 -17.32 8.35
CA ALA A 136 2.24 -17.04 9.67
C ALA A 136 2.76 -17.97 10.78
N PRO A 137 2.83 -19.31 10.61
CA PRO A 137 3.39 -20.20 11.63
C PRO A 137 4.90 -20.03 11.83
N LEU A 138 5.64 -19.48 10.87
CA LEU A 138 7.05 -19.16 11.03
C LEU A 138 7.25 -17.96 11.96
N VAL A 139 6.32 -17.00 11.90
CA VAL A 139 6.29 -15.80 12.75
C VAL A 139 5.65 -16.10 14.12
N PHE A 140 4.55 -16.83 14.11
CA PHE A 140 3.73 -17.14 15.29
C PHE A 140 3.58 -18.66 15.48
N PRO A 141 4.65 -19.38 15.88
CA PRO A 141 4.62 -20.85 15.99
C PRO A 141 3.61 -21.37 17.02
N ASN A 142 3.21 -20.52 17.96
CA ASN A 142 2.19 -20.83 18.97
C ASN A 142 0.91 -20.00 18.79
N GLY A 143 0.68 -19.43 17.58
CA GLY A 143 -0.34 -18.43 17.32
C GLY A 143 0.01 -17.05 17.90
N ARG A 144 -0.78 -16.02 17.55
CA ARG A 144 -0.62 -14.68 18.12
C ARG A 144 -0.89 -14.70 19.63
N GLN A 145 0.01 -14.15 20.43
CA GLN A 145 -0.06 -14.17 21.90
C GLN A 145 -0.35 -12.80 22.49
N ASN A 146 0.02 -11.73 21.77
CA ASN A 146 -0.09 -10.36 22.26
C ASN A 146 -1.13 -9.57 21.42
N ALA A 147 -1.79 -8.63 22.07
CA ALA A 147 -2.74 -7.74 21.40
C ALA A 147 -2.09 -6.85 20.33
N THR A 148 -0.77 -6.76 20.32
CA THR A 148 0.07 -6.02 19.38
C THR A 148 0.74 -6.89 18.34
N ASP A 149 0.53 -8.20 18.33
CA ASP A 149 1.04 -9.08 17.28
C ASP A 149 0.37 -8.71 15.95
N CYS A 150 1.16 -8.57 14.89
CA CYS A 150 0.63 -8.05 13.63
C CYS A 150 -0.46 -8.94 13.03
N GLY A 151 -1.39 -8.28 12.31
CA GLY A 151 -2.38 -8.96 11.49
C GLY A 151 -1.81 -9.39 10.13
N LYS A 152 -2.70 -9.86 9.26
CA LYS A 152 -2.33 -10.31 7.91
C LYS A 152 -1.68 -9.21 7.08
N ILE A 153 -2.12 -7.95 7.20
CA ILE A 153 -1.47 -6.81 6.53
C ILE A 153 -0.01 -6.70 6.94
N GLY A 154 0.31 -6.88 8.22
CA GLY A 154 1.69 -6.89 8.71
C GLY A 154 2.53 -8.03 8.12
N LEU A 155 1.96 -9.24 8.00
CA LEU A 155 2.65 -10.38 7.38
C LEU A 155 2.91 -10.17 5.88
N TRP A 156 1.93 -9.62 5.15
CA TRP A 156 2.11 -9.27 3.74
C TRP A 156 3.14 -8.15 3.56
N ALA A 157 3.14 -7.14 4.43
CA ALA A 157 4.13 -6.08 4.42
C ALA A 157 5.54 -6.61 4.71
N PHE A 158 5.67 -7.52 5.67
CA PHE A 158 6.94 -8.18 5.96
C PHE A 158 7.49 -8.93 4.74
N ALA A 159 6.63 -9.69 4.04
CA ALA A 159 7.04 -10.39 2.81
C ALA A 159 7.46 -9.42 1.70
N ASN A 160 6.78 -8.27 1.53
CA ASN A 160 7.19 -7.23 0.59
C ASN A 160 8.63 -6.75 0.86
N MET A 161 8.98 -6.55 2.14
CA MET A 161 10.33 -6.14 2.54
C MET A 161 11.37 -7.23 2.25
N ARG A 162 11.01 -8.51 2.41
CA ARG A 162 11.89 -9.64 2.09
C ARG A 162 12.08 -9.81 0.59
N VAL A 163 11.02 -9.59 -0.21
CA VAL A 163 11.14 -9.56 -1.67
C VAL A 163 12.01 -8.39 -2.13
N LEU A 164 11.93 -7.23 -1.47
CA LEU A 164 12.84 -6.11 -1.74
C LEU A 164 14.30 -6.49 -1.50
N ASP A 165 14.62 -7.23 -0.44
CA ASP A 165 15.98 -7.70 -0.20
C ASP A 165 16.53 -8.47 -1.41
N TYR A 166 15.72 -9.33 -1.99
CA TYR A 166 16.08 -10.07 -3.20
C TYR A 166 16.21 -9.13 -4.42
N VAL A 167 15.24 -8.26 -4.65
CA VAL A 167 15.23 -7.35 -5.79
C VAL A 167 16.48 -6.48 -5.82
N LEU A 168 16.95 -6.03 -4.67
CA LEU A 168 18.17 -5.24 -4.56
C LEU A 168 19.46 -6.02 -4.87
N THR A 169 19.40 -7.35 -4.99
CA THR A 169 20.53 -8.18 -5.46
C THR A 169 20.58 -8.35 -6.98
N LEU A 170 19.53 -7.95 -7.70
CA LEU A 170 19.49 -8.06 -9.16
C LEU A 170 20.33 -6.95 -9.81
N ASP A 171 21.24 -7.32 -10.69
CA ASP A 171 22.18 -6.38 -11.34
C ASP A 171 21.46 -5.27 -12.12
N GLY A 172 20.28 -5.60 -12.72
CA GLY A 172 19.46 -4.64 -13.49
C GLY A 172 18.64 -3.67 -12.63
N THR A 173 18.63 -3.81 -11.31
CA THR A 173 17.84 -2.93 -10.43
C THR A 173 18.49 -1.56 -10.25
N ASP A 174 17.74 -0.48 -10.42
CA ASP A 174 18.09 0.83 -9.91
C ASP A 174 17.63 0.97 -8.44
N PRO A 175 18.53 0.87 -7.45
CA PRO A 175 18.15 0.81 -6.05
C PRO A 175 17.58 2.13 -5.50
N LYS A 176 17.75 3.25 -6.20
CA LYS A 176 17.19 4.54 -5.81
C LYS A 176 15.72 4.69 -6.24
N ASN A 177 15.32 3.93 -7.25
CA ASN A 177 14.02 4.03 -7.88
C ASN A 177 13.25 2.72 -7.77
N VAL A 178 13.00 2.27 -6.54
CA VAL A 178 12.15 1.11 -6.25
C VAL A 178 10.83 1.56 -5.64
N ALA A 179 9.73 1.09 -6.21
CA ALA A 179 8.37 1.34 -5.74
C ALA A 179 7.72 0.09 -5.15
N ILE A 180 6.82 0.28 -4.17
CA ILE A 180 5.83 -0.71 -3.76
C ILE A 180 4.45 -0.25 -4.21
N LEU A 181 3.67 -1.14 -4.83
CA LEU A 181 2.30 -0.89 -5.30
C LEU A 181 1.35 -1.95 -4.75
N GLY A 182 0.19 -1.51 -4.30
CA GLY A 182 -0.92 -2.39 -3.94
C GLY A 182 -2.29 -1.75 -4.19
N HIS A 183 -3.29 -2.60 -4.40
CA HIS A 183 -4.68 -2.20 -4.59
C HIS A 183 -5.55 -2.63 -3.41
N SER A 184 -6.53 -1.81 -3.00
CA SER A 184 -7.49 -2.14 -1.94
C SER A 184 -6.79 -2.47 -0.61
N ARG A 185 -7.04 -3.63 0.00
CA ARG A 185 -6.31 -4.13 1.18
C ARG A 185 -4.80 -4.21 0.97
N LEU A 186 -4.37 -4.48 -0.26
CA LEU A 186 -2.96 -4.50 -0.61
C LEU A 186 -2.39 -3.07 -0.79
N GLY A 187 -3.24 -2.07 -1.04
CA GLY A 187 -2.88 -0.66 -0.96
C GLY A 187 -2.58 -0.22 0.48
N LYS A 188 -3.38 -0.68 1.46
CA LYS A 188 -3.06 -0.52 2.89
C LYS A 188 -1.71 -1.18 3.22
N THR A 189 -1.50 -2.41 2.69
CA THR A 189 -0.24 -3.15 2.83
C THR A 189 0.94 -2.38 2.24
N ALA A 190 0.79 -1.80 1.04
CA ALA A 190 1.85 -1.03 0.39
C ALA A 190 2.23 0.22 1.20
N LEU A 191 1.24 0.95 1.72
CA LEU A 191 1.48 2.11 2.60
C LEU A 191 2.22 1.71 3.87
N PHE A 192 1.77 0.64 4.54
CA PHE A 192 2.43 0.14 5.75
C PHE A 192 3.84 -0.36 5.45
N THR A 193 4.05 -1.09 4.34
CA THR A 193 5.38 -1.49 3.87
C THR A 193 6.30 -0.28 3.68
N GLY A 194 5.83 0.74 2.95
CA GLY A 194 6.61 1.95 2.68
C GLY A 194 6.92 2.75 3.93
N MET A 195 6.02 2.79 4.92
CA MET A 195 6.28 3.39 6.23
C MET A 195 7.42 2.66 6.97
N MET A 196 7.40 1.32 6.94
CA MET A 196 8.34 0.49 7.70
C MET A 196 9.69 0.32 7.01
N ASP A 197 9.76 0.34 5.68
CA ASP A 197 11.01 0.14 4.94
C ASP A 197 11.39 1.36 4.11
N LYS A 198 12.41 2.08 4.57
CA LYS A 198 12.90 3.32 3.95
C LYS A 198 13.60 3.12 2.59
N ARG A 199 13.87 1.89 2.20
CA ARG A 199 14.50 1.58 0.90
C ARG A 199 13.55 1.72 -0.29
N PHE A 200 12.24 1.68 -0.05
CA PHE A 200 11.27 2.06 -1.08
C PHE A 200 11.29 3.57 -1.29
N GLY A 201 11.78 4.02 -2.44
CA GLY A 201 11.76 5.44 -2.83
C GLY A 201 10.36 5.96 -3.16
N PHE A 202 9.48 5.05 -3.58
CA PHE A 202 8.11 5.33 -3.98
C PHE A 202 7.12 4.36 -3.32
N VAL A 203 5.98 4.90 -2.88
CA VAL A 203 4.91 4.12 -2.26
C VAL A 203 3.58 4.42 -2.95
N PHE A 204 2.98 3.42 -3.57
CA PHE A 204 1.79 3.57 -4.39
C PHE A 204 0.59 2.84 -3.78
N SER A 205 -0.46 3.60 -3.51
CA SER A 205 -1.69 3.10 -2.91
C SER A 205 -2.88 3.32 -3.84
N ASN A 206 -3.52 2.24 -4.26
CA ASN A 206 -4.66 2.28 -5.15
C ASN A 206 -5.94 1.94 -4.41
N ASN A 207 -6.87 2.91 -4.28
CA ASN A 207 -8.18 2.72 -3.66
C ASN A 207 -8.11 2.00 -2.30
N SER A 208 -7.24 2.44 -1.41
CA SER A 208 -6.99 1.71 -0.17
C SER A 208 -8.02 1.97 0.93
N GLY A 209 -8.72 3.09 0.89
CA GLY A 209 -9.83 3.38 1.79
C GLY A 209 -9.48 3.41 3.29
N CYS A 210 -10.44 3.05 4.10
CA CYS A 210 -10.32 2.98 5.56
C CYS A 210 -9.11 2.15 5.99
N SER A 211 -8.37 2.60 7.00
CA SER A 211 -7.12 1.95 7.44
C SER A 211 -6.09 1.83 6.30
N GLY A 212 -6.17 2.71 5.33
CA GLY A 212 -5.26 2.91 4.22
C GLY A 212 -5.04 4.41 4.06
N ALA A 213 -5.35 4.97 2.88
CA ALA A 213 -5.19 6.39 2.62
C ALA A 213 -6.41 7.25 3.03
N ALA A 214 -7.52 6.68 3.47
CA ALA A 214 -8.70 7.46 3.86
C ALA A 214 -8.71 7.82 5.34
N ILE A 215 -8.90 9.12 5.65
CA ILE A 215 -9.14 9.58 7.01
C ILE A 215 -10.37 8.87 7.59
N ALA A 216 -10.22 8.27 8.77
CA ALA A 216 -11.30 7.58 9.45
C ALA A 216 -12.32 8.54 10.09
N ARG A 217 -11.85 9.70 10.56
CA ARG A 217 -12.71 10.70 11.22
C ARG A 217 -13.65 11.38 10.27
N GLY A 218 -14.91 11.52 10.71
CA GLY A 218 -15.94 12.26 9.98
C GLY A 218 -16.30 11.59 8.65
N GLY A 219 -15.96 10.32 8.49
CA GLY A 219 -16.53 9.48 7.46
C GLY A 219 -18.05 9.46 7.60
N SER A 220 -18.75 9.58 6.49
CA SER A 220 -20.21 9.77 6.44
C SER A 220 -21.00 8.47 6.66
N GLY A 221 -20.49 7.54 7.44
CA GLY A 221 -21.14 6.29 7.76
C GLY A 221 -21.72 6.22 9.18
N LEU A 222 -21.74 7.35 9.92
CA LEU A 222 -22.30 7.35 11.26
C LEU A 222 -23.79 7.72 11.26
N PRO A 223 -24.63 6.95 11.93
CA PRO A 223 -25.94 7.43 12.29
C PRO A 223 -25.80 8.68 13.20
N ASP A 224 -26.72 9.61 13.07
CA ASP A 224 -26.91 10.67 14.05
C ASP A 224 -27.32 10.08 15.42
N SER A 225 -27.48 10.96 16.43
CA SER A 225 -27.92 10.54 17.78
C SER A 225 -29.27 9.84 17.81
N GLU A 226 -30.03 9.85 16.71
CA GLU A 226 -31.33 9.19 16.56
C GLU A 226 -31.25 7.90 15.73
N GLY A 227 -30.05 7.51 15.29
CA GLY A 227 -29.83 6.31 14.48
C GLY A 227 -30.08 6.50 12.98
N ASN A 228 -30.35 7.73 12.54
CA ASN A 228 -30.49 8.06 11.13
C ASN A 228 -29.11 8.27 10.53
N PHE A 229 -28.81 7.54 9.46
CA PHE A 229 -27.64 7.88 8.66
C PHE A 229 -27.91 9.19 7.93
N ALA A 230 -27.19 10.23 8.26
CA ALA A 230 -27.12 11.44 7.47
C ALA A 230 -26.42 11.11 6.15
N VAL A 231 -27.10 10.32 5.32
CA VAL A 231 -26.60 9.89 4.04
C VAL A 231 -26.79 11.02 3.07
N GLU A 232 -25.78 11.89 2.93
CA GLU A 232 -25.55 12.48 1.63
C GLU A 232 -25.31 11.30 0.67
N LYS A 233 -26.26 10.98 -0.14
CA LYS A 233 -26.04 10.03 -1.25
C LYS A 233 -25.08 10.67 -2.25
N PRO A 234 -24.07 9.92 -2.71
CA PRO A 234 -23.82 8.52 -2.47
C PRO A 234 -23.12 8.24 -1.14
N PHE A 235 -23.37 7.07 -0.58
CA PHE A 235 -22.80 6.53 0.65
C PHE A 235 -21.27 6.65 0.63
N ARG A 236 -20.66 7.15 1.69
CA ARG A 236 -19.21 7.28 1.81
C ARG A 236 -18.65 6.24 2.75
N GLY A 237 -17.73 5.46 2.24
CA GLY A 237 -16.65 4.86 2.94
C GLY A 237 -16.96 3.75 3.94
N GLU A 238 -16.01 2.85 3.97
CA GLU A 238 -15.85 1.87 5.02
C GLU A 238 -15.44 2.56 6.33
N THR A 239 -15.88 2.03 7.47
CA THR A 239 -15.53 2.54 8.80
C THR A 239 -14.65 1.55 9.56
N ILE A 240 -13.96 2.03 10.63
CA ILE A 240 -13.19 1.15 11.52
C ILE A 240 -14.08 0.05 12.10
N GLU A 241 -15.34 0.35 12.44
CA GLU A 241 -16.28 -0.65 12.91
C GLU A 241 -16.52 -1.76 11.88
N VAL A 242 -16.78 -1.38 10.64
CA VAL A 242 -17.05 -2.34 9.56
C VAL A 242 -15.81 -3.18 9.25
N ILE A 243 -14.67 -2.55 9.06
CA ILE A 243 -13.44 -3.25 8.67
C ILE A 243 -12.96 -4.21 9.77
N THR A 244 -13.04 -3.82 11.05
CA THR A 244 -12.63 -4.68 12.17
C THR A 244 -13.63 -5.80 12.45
N ARG A 245 -14.90 -5.63 12.09
CA ARG A 245 -15.93 -6.68 12.17
C ARG A 245 -15.82 -7.69 11.04
N VAL A 246 -15.59 -7.22 9.80
CA VAL A 246 -15.60 -8.08 8.60
C VAL A 246 -14.22 -8.75 8.42
N PHE A 247 -13.14 -8.03 8.72
CA PHE A 247 -11.76 -8.49 8.53
C PHE A 247 -10.93 -8.35 9.83
N PRO A 248 -11.36 -8.97 10.95
CA PRO A 248 -10.73 -8.78 12.25
C PRO A 248 -9.27 -9.28 12.30
N TYR A 249 -8.85 -10.05 11.32
CA TYR A 249 -7.54 -10.66 11.21
C TYR A 249 -6.52 -9.82 10.41
N TRP A 250 -6.96 -8.71 9.76
CA TRP A 250 -6.04 -7.86 9.02
C TRP A 250 -5.12 -7.03 9.93
N PHE A 251 -5.60 -6.68 11.11
CA PHE A 251 -4.95 -5.79 12.06
C PHE A 251 -4.58 -6.51 13.37
N CYS A 252 -3.89 -5.80 14.24
CA CYS A 252 -3.67 -6.29 15.62
C CYS A 252 -4.97 -6.20 16.44
N GLU A 253 -5.01 -6.92 17.57
CA GLU A 253 -6.19 -6.95 18.44
C GLU A 253 -6.51 -5.57 19.04
N ASN A 254 -5.49 -4.75 19.29
CA ASN A 254 -5.68 -3.38 19.81
C ASN A 254 -6.59 -2.53 18.92
N TYR A 255 -6.57 -2.73 17.61
CA TYR A 255 -7.36 -1.90 16.71
C TYR A 255 -8.87 -2.01 16.92
N LYS A 256 -9.35 -3.16 17.41
CA LYS A 256 -10.77 -3.39 17.68
C LYS A 256 -11.37 -2.41 18.70
N LYS A 257 -10.56 -1.86 19.62
CA LYS A 257 -11.03 -0.88 20.61
C LYS A 257 -11.50 0.43 19.98
N TYR A 258 -11.06 0.72 18.75
CA TYR A 258 -11.42 1.93 18.01
C TYR A 258 -12.69 1.77 17.16
N ALA A 259 -13.27 0.59 17.04
CA ALA A 259 -14.46 0.30 16.23
C ALA A 259 -15.62 1.25 16.49
N LYS A 260 -15.79 1.73 17.74
CA LYS A 260 -16.89 2.63 18.14
C LYS A 260 -16.43 4.08 18.38
N GLN A 261 -15.18 4.41 18.03
CA GLN A 261 -14.55 5.70 18.39
C GLN A 261 -14.26 6.57 17.16
N ASN A 262 -15.22 6.71 16.26
CA ASN A 262 -15.04 7.42 14.99
C ASN A 262 -14.57 8.89 15.09
N TYR A 263 -14.49 9.46 16.28
CA TYR A 263 -14.08 10.85 16.53
C TYR A 263 -13.07 11.02 17.68
N GLY A 264 -12.60 9.93 18.30
CA GLY A 264 -11.83 10.00 19.55
C GLY A 264 -10.47 9.32 19.54
N THR A 265 -9.97 8.87 18.39
CA THR A 265 -8.62 8.30 18.29
C THR A 265 -7.56 9.39 18.42
N ASP A 266 -6.45 9.10 19.09
CA ASP A 266 -5.30 10.00 19.18
C ASP A 266 -4.43 9.99 17.92
N PHE A 267 -4.85 9.28 16.88
CA PHE A 267 -4.20 9.16 15.56
C PHE A 267 -5.25 9.04 14.45
N ASP A 268 -4.83 9.20 13.20
CA ASP A 268 -5.62 8.91 12.01
C ASP A 268 -4.68 8.61 10.83
N GLN A 269 -5.20 8.19 9.68
CA GLN A 269 -4.44 7.66 8.56
C GLN A 269 -3.43 8.64 7.95
N HIS A 270 -3.57 9.95 8.18
CA HIS A 270 -2.54 10.92 7.79
C HIS A 270 -1.17 10.67 8.47
N TYR A 271 -1.14 9.96 9.62
CA TYR A 271 0.11 9.50 10.22
C TYR A 271 0.83 8.46 9.36
N LEU A 272 0.05 7.54 8.74
CA LEU A 272 0.60 6.51 7.86
C LEU A 272 1.32 7.12 6.65
N LEU A 273 0.70 8.10 6.00
CA LEU A 273 1.31 8.79 4.87
C LEU A 273 2.47 9.69 5.33
N ALA A 274 2.27 10.49 6.37
CA ALA A 274 3.28 11.43 6.90
C ALA A 274 4.57 10.72 7.34
N ALA A 275 4.46 9.51 7.88
CA ALA A 275 5.61 8.72 8.31
C ALA A 275 6.47 8.20 7.12
N ILE A 276 6.01 8.35 5.88
CA ILE A 276 6.80 8.01 4.69
C ILE A 276 7.75 9.16 4.29
N ALA A 277 7.48 10.40 4.71
CA ALA A 277 8.33 11.56 4.38
C ALA A 277 9.83 11.27 4.67
N PRO A 278 10.77 11.78 3.88
CA PRO A 278 10.62 12.71 2.73
C PRO A 278 10.37 12.04 1.37
N ARG A 279 10.18 10.72 1.34
CA ARG A 279 10.05 9.92 0.10
C ARG A 279 8.75 10.20 -0.63
N ASN A 280 8.57 9.60 -1.80
CA ASN A 280 7.45 9.86 -2.68
C ASN A 280 6.28 8.90 -2.37
N VAL A 281 5.07 9.48 -2.23
CA VAL A 281 3.81 8.72 -2.06
C VAL A 281 2.87 9.10 -3.20
N CYS A 282 2.22 8.13 -3.81
CA CYS A 282 1.17 8.42 -4.79
C CYS A 282 -0.10 7.63 -4.48
N VAL A 283 -1.20 8.34 -4.32
CA VAL A 283 -2.52 7.77 -4.02
C VAL A 283 -3.41 7.93 -5.24
N ASN A 284 -3.89 6.81 -5.77
CA ASN A 284 -4.97 6.80 -6.73
C ASN A 284 -6.29 6.55 -6.02
N THR A 285 -7.27 7.33 -6.39
CA THR A 285 -8.66 7.17 -5.97
C THR A 285 -9.52 7.03 -7.22
N ALA A 286 -10.65 6.34 -7.14
CA ALA A 286 -11.55 6.16 -8.27
C ALA A 286 -12.87 6.92 -8.06
N GLU A 287 -13.33 7.60 -9.10
CA GLU A 287 -14.48 8.52 -9.03
C GLU A 287 -15.76 7.84 -8.55
N LEU A 288 -15.96 6.57 -8.90
CA LEU A 288 -17.14 5.77 -8.55
C LEU A 288 -16.90 4.81 -7.36
N ASP A 289 -15.75 4.90 -6.71
CA ASP A 289 -15.43 4.06 -5.55
C ASP A 289 -15.79 4.77 -4.24
N TYR A 290 -17.07 4.85 -3.97
CA TYR A 290 -17.57 5.47 -2.73
C TYR A 290 -17.20 4.69 -1.47
N TRP A 291 -16.94 3.39 -1.59
CA TRP A 291 -16.55 2.55 -0.47
C TRP A 291 -15.14 2.86 0.04
N ALA A 292 -14.20 3.17 -0.84
CA ALA A 292 -12.88 3.62 -0.46
C ALA A 292 -12.86 5.07 0.08
N ASP A 293 -13.95 5.83 -0.07
CA ASP A 293 -14.07 7.24 0.34
C ASP A 293 -12.99 8.12 -0.30
N GLN A 294 -13.09 8.31 -1.61
CA GLN A 294 -12.15 9.08 -2.40
C GLN A 294 -11.92 10.52 -1.89
N LYS A 295 -12.88 11.10 -1.18
CA LYS A 295 -12.71 12.43 -0.56
C LYS A 295 -11.83 12.37 0.67
N SER A 296 -12.03 11.37 1.53
CA SER A 296 -11.20 11.16 2.72
C SER A 296 -9.76 10.75 2.35
N GLU A 297 -9.54 10.06 1.22
CA GLU A 297 -8.20 9.78 0.70
C GLU A 297 -7.48 11.08 0.29
N GLN A 298 -8.15 12.00 -0.40
CA GLN A 298 -7.56 13.29 -0.76
C GLN A 298 -7.30 14.19 0.46
N LEU A 299 -8.22 14.23 1.42
CA LEU A 299 -8.04 14.97 2.67
C LEU A 299 -6.86 14.42 3.49
N CYS A 300 -6.65 13.10 3.48
CA CYS A 300 -5.52 12.46 4.13
C CYS A 300 -4.18 12.90 3.52
N CYS A 301 -4.08 12.92 2.20
CA CYS A 301 -2.91 13.42 1.49
C CYS A 301 -2.62 14.88 1.84
N LEU A 302 -3.65 15.73 1.88
CA LEU A 302 -3.52 17.13 2.28
C LEU A 302 -3.06 17.28 3.74
N ALA A 303 -3.60 16.48 4.67
CA ALA A 303 -3.20 16.50 6.06
C ALA A 303 -1.75 16.04 6.26
N ALA A 304 -1.32 15.01 5.54
CA ALA A 304 0.04 14.48 5.60
C ALA A 304 1.10 15.43 5.01
N SER A 305 0.71 16.35 4.10
CA SER A 305 1.60 17.29 3.41
C SER A 305 2.53 18.06 4.37
N GLN A 306 2.05 18.38 5.57
CA GLN A 306 2.81 19.08 6.59
C GLN A 306 4.13 18.36 6.97
N ALA A 307 4.20 17.02 6.82
CA ALA A 307 5.44 16.29 7.11
C ALA A 307 6.57 16.65 6.14
N TRP A 308 6.25 16.86 4.87
CA TRP A 308 7.21 17.33 3.86
C TRP A 308 7.49 18.82 3.99
N GLU A 309 6.49 19.62 4.26
CA GLU A 309 6.61 21.09 4.47
C GLU A 309 7.58 21.42 5.62
N ARG A 310 7.52 20.64 6.72
CA ARG A 310 8.48 20.76 7.85
C ARG A 310 9.94 20.48 7.43
N LEU A 311 10.14 19.77 6.33
CA LEU A 311 11.45 19.44 5.75
C LEU A 311 11.84 20.40 4.62
N GLY A 312 11.02 21.44 4.34
CA GLY A 312 11.25 22.38 3.24
C GLY A 312 10.92 21.82 1.86
N LEU A 313 10.14 20.72 1.80
CA LEU A 313 9.71 20.07 0.57
C LEU A 313 8.24 20.39 0.26
N CYS A 314 7.84 20.26 -0.99
CA CYS A 314 6.44 20.31 -1.37
C CYS A 314 5.80 18.94 -1.07
N GLY A 315 4.85 18.89 -0.15
CA GLY A 315 4.09 17.66 0.09
C GLY A 315 3.10 17.41 -1.04
N ILE A 316 1.95 18.07 -1.04
CA ILE A 316 0.97 18.02 -2.13
C ILE A 316 0.90 19.38 -2.84
N GLU A 317 0.67 19.34 -4.14
CA GLU A 317 0.36 20.55 -4.93
C GLU A 317 -0.94 21.20 -4.44
N GLU A 318 -0.96 22.53 -4.34
CA GLU A 318 -2.16 23.25 -3.86
C GLU A 318 -3.38 23.01 -4.75
N SER A 319 -4.49 22.68 -4.11
CA SER A 319 -5.82 22.58 -4.72
C SER A 319 -6.89 22.96 -3.74
N ASP A 320 -7.88 23.73 -4.18
CA ASP A 320 -9.03 24.12 -3.36
C ASP A 320 -10.28 23.25 -3.61
N SER A 321 -10.20 22.32 -4.56
CA SER A 321 -11.31 21.45 -4.94
C SER A 321 -10.91 19.98 -4.93
N TYR A 322 -11.90 19.12 -4.73
CA TYR A 322 -11.72 17.70 -4.96
C TYR A 322 -11.47 17.42 -6.43
N LEU A 323 -10.57 16.46 -6.71
CA LEU A 323 -10.31 15.98 -8.05
C LEU A 323 -11.57 15.31 -8.64
N LYS A 324 -11.67 15.39 -9.95
CA LYS A 324 -12.61 14.63 -10.76
C LYS A 324 -11.88 13.55 -11.56
N GLY A 325 -12.63 12.61 -12.12
CA GLY A 325 -12.05 11.58 -12.95
C GLY A 325 -11.16 12.14 -14.08
N GLY A 326 -9.92 11.66 -14.13
CA GLY A 326 -8.87 12.10 -15.06
C GLY A 326 -7.96 13.22 -14.54
N GLU A 327 -8.29 13.89 -13.43
CA GLU A 327 -7.44 14.94 -12.85
C GLU A 327 -6.32 14.36 -11.94
N LYS A 328 -5.22 15.10 -11.83
CA LYS A 328 -4.03 14.69 -11.08
C LYS A 328 -3.27 15.91 -10.51
N LEU A 329 -2.60 15.70 -9.37
CA LEU A 329 -1.69 16.62 -8.70
C LEU A 329 -0.36 15.89 -8.49
N PHE A 330 0.64 16.18 -9.32
CA PHE A 330 1.89 15.40 -9.37
C PHE A 330 3.17 16.20 -9.10
N LYS A 331 3.07 17.52 -8.82
CA LYS A 331 4.28 18.35 -8.61
C LYS A 331 4.94 18.15 -7.25
N GLY A 332 4.17 17.74 -6.23
CA GLY A 332 4.69 17.48 -4.89
C GLY A 332 5.14 16.05 -4.70
N ASN A 333 5.81 15.77 -3.57
CA ASN A 333 6.22 14.43 -3.18
C ASN A 333 5.02 13.51 -2.82
N ILE A 334 3.87 14.11 -2.55
CA ILE A 334 2.59 13.40 -2.49
C ILE A 334 1.87 13.63 -3.82
N GLY A 335 1.78 12.58 -4.64
CA GLY A 335 0.93 12.54 -5.82
C GLY A 335 -0.48 12.09 -5.46
N VAL A 336 -1.48 12.74 -6.04
CA VAL A 336 -2.87 12.28 -5.98
C VAL A 336 -3.47 12.35 -7.37
N PHE A 337 -4.18 11.32 -7.77
CA PHE A 337 -4.94 11.34 -9.01
C PHE A 337 -6.24 10.55 -8.90
N MET A 338 -7.21 10.90 -9.72
CA MET A 338 -8.51 10.23 -9.74
C MET A 338 -8.75 9.57 -11.09
N THR A 339 -8.90 8.24 -11.07
CA THR A 339 -9.32 7.53 -12.27
C THR A 339 -10.84 7.60 -12.46
N PRO A 340 -11.36 7.75 -13.69
CA PRO A 340 -12.82 7.75 -13.96
C PRO A 340 -13.35 6.31 -13.97
N THR A 341 -13.12 5.57 -12.91
CA THR A 341 -13.38 4.12 -12.80
C THR A 341 -14.05 3.77 -11.48
N MET A 342 -14.28 2.48 -11.28
CA MET A 342 -14.74 1.87 -10.03
C MET A 342 -13.56 1.36 -9.21
N HIS A 343 -13.82 0.58 -8.15
CA HIS A 343 -12.83 -0.07 -7.30
C HIS A 343 -11.97 -1.08 -8.10
N PHE A 344 -10.87 -0.59 -8.70
CA PHE A 344 -10.05 -1.39 -9.61
C PHE A 344 -8.64 -0.80 -9.79
N LEU A 345 -7.63 -1.67 -9.93
CA LEU A 345 -6.30 -1.26 -10.39
C LEU A 345 -6.29 -1.32 -11.91
N SER A 346 -6.65 -0.22 -12.55
CA SER A 346 -6.81 -0.11 -13.99
C SER A 346 -5.49 0.17 -14.71
N ARG A 347 -5.48 0.02 -16.05
CA ARG A 347 -4.37 0.47 -16.90
C ARG A 347 -4.07 1.96 -16.70
N HIS A 348 -5.10 2.79 -16.54
CA HIS A 348 -4.92 4.22 -16.26
C HIS A 348 -4.24 4.44 -14.89
N ALA A 349 -4.54 3.60 -13.90
CA ALA A 349 -3.86 3.69 -12.60
C ALA A 349 -2.37 3.34 -12.73
N TRP A 350 -2.02 2.28 -13.45
CA TRP A 350 -0.63 1.94 -13.76
C TRP A 350 0.10 3.08 -14.46
N GLN A 351 -0.51 3.66 -15.49
CA GLN A 351 0.06 4.80 -16.23
C GLN A 351 0.27 6.01 -15.32
N GLY A 352 -0.67 6.30 -14.43
CA GLY A 352 -0.55 7.40 -13.47
C GLY A 352 0.63 7.21 -12.50
N TYR A 353 0.81 6.00 -11.95
CA TYR A 353 1.94 5.70 -11.07
C TYR A 353 3.29 5.78 -11.79
N MET A 354 3.39 5.22 -12.99
CA MET A 354 4.61 5.30 -13.78
C MET A 354 4.93 6.74 -14.20
N GLU A 355 3.93 7.55 -14.52
CA GLU A 355 4.11 8.97 -14.81
C GLU A 355 4.61 9.73 -13.58
N PHE A 356 3.99 9.52 -12.42
CA PHE A 356 4.44 10.13 -11.16
C PHE A 356 5.88 9.73 -10.85
N MET A 357 6.22 8.45 -10.96
CA MET A 357 7.58 7.97 -10.72
C MET A 357 8.59 8.61 -11.68
N ARG A 358 8.26 8.74 -12.97
CA ARG A 358 9.11 9.39 -13.97
C ARG A 358 9.40 10.86 -13.66
N ILE A 359 8.43 11.57 -13.08
CA ILE A 359 8.59 12.98 -12.68
C ILE A 359 9.57 13.12 -11.49
N HIS A 360 9.54 12.18 -10.55
CA HIS A 360 10.22 12.28 -9.26
C HIS A 360 11.43 11.35 -9.10
N ARG A 361 11.71 10.47 -10.05
CA ARG A 361 12.87 9.58 -9.96
C ARG A 361 14.18 10.34 -9.97
N HIS A 362 15.15 9.81 -9.26
CA HIS A 362 16.53 10.30 -9.27
C HIS A 362 17.23 9.81 -10.53
N ASN A 363 17.81 10.72 -11.30
CA ASN A 363 18.67 10.42 -12.46
C ASN A 363 20.08 10.02 -12.00
#